data_ad131b64d563212ad0c19f96015f11b2
#
_entry.id   ad131b64d563212ad0c19f96015f11b2
#
_cell.length_a   1.000
_cell.length_b   1.000
_cell.length_c   1.000
_cell.angle_alpha   90.00
_cell.angle_beta   90.00
_cell.angle_gamma   90.00
#
_symmetry.space_group_name_H-M   'P 1'
#
loop_
_entity.id
_entity.type
_entity.pdbx_description
1 polymer ?
#
loop_
_entity_poly.entity_id
_entity_poly.type
_entity_poly.pdbx_seq_one_letter_code
_entity_poly.pdbx_strand_id
1 'polypeptide(L)'
;MKMILAHPQKCVACHLCEGACSFQHEGAFQPSKSRIFVHDFVDEAVYLPVTCFHCSDAPCLSNCPTYAITRDAVTGMVAVNDDKCIGCKMCMVACPFSVMSFNEGKSVSQNCDLCGGDPQCVKICTYSALEYAEVEPIEWMIRVDRAERPAAAAT
;
A
#
# COMPACT_ATOMS: atom_id res chain seq x y z
N MET A 1 2.77 13.05 9.18
CA MET A 1 3.05 11.62 8.87
C MET A 1 3.53 11.52 7.44
N LYS A 2 4.62 10.79 7.19
CA LYS A 2 5.09 10.57 5.81
C LYS A 2 4.42 9.35 5.20
N MET A 3 4.04 9.46 3.93
CA MET A 3 3.42 8.37 3.18
C MET A 3 3.71 8.49 1.67
N ILE A 4 3.42 7.42 0.93
CA ILE A 4 3.56 7.41 -0.52
C ILE A 4 2.29 7.99 -1.14
N LEU A 5 2.47 9.05 -1.92
CA LEU A 5 1.43 9.69 -2.71
C LEU A 5 1.50 9.18 -4.15
N ALA A 6 0.37 8.82 -4.72
CA ALA A 6 0.27 8.43 -6.11
C ALA A 6 -0.34 9.55 -6.97
N HIS A 7 0.26 9.78 -8.13
CA HIS A 7 -0.18 10.69 -9.17
C HIS A 7 -0.56 9.89 -10.43
N PRO A 8 -1.82 9.42 -10.53
CA PRO A 8 -2.25 8.54 -11.62
C PRO A 8 -2.01 9.15 -13.02
N GLN A 9 -2.11 10.48 -13.13
CA GLN A 9 -1.91 11.21 -14.40
C GLN A 9 -0.47 11.11 -14.94
N LYS A 10 0.50 10.74 -14.09
CA LYS A 10 1.91 10.57 -14.46
C LYS A 10 2.29 9.09 -14.61
N CYS A 11 1.40 8.18 -14.20
CA CYS A 11 1.68 6.75 -14.27
C CYS A 11 1.51 6.24 -15.71
N VAL A 12 2.46 5.41 -16.14
CA VAL A 12 2.46 4.80 -17.48
C VAL A 12 2.41 3.27 -17.41
N ALA A 13 1.99 2.70 -16.29
CA ALA A 13 1.90 1.26 -16.07
C ALA A 13 3.21 0.49 -16.38
N CYS A 14 4.36 1.06 -16.09
CA CYS A 14 5.64 0.37 -16.34
C CYS A 14 5.96 -0.74 -15.31
N HIS A 15 5.20 -0.83 -14.21
CA HIS A 15 5.33 -1.82 -13.11
C HIS A 15 6.72 -1.90 -12.45
N LEU A 16 7.64 -0.98 -12.72
CA LEU A 16 8.96 -0.94 -12.08
C LEU A 16 8.87 -0.81 -10.55
N CYS A 17 7.87 -0.10 -10.05
CA CYS A 17 7.63 0.06 -8.62
C CYS A 17 7.31 -1.28 -7.92
N GLU A 18 6.55 -2.16 -8.57
CA GLU A 18 6.24 -3.50 -8.07
C GLU A 18 7.49 -4.38 -8.07
N GLY A 19 8.28 -4.32 -9.14
CA GLY A 19 9.56 -5.02 -9.24
C GLY A 19 10.54 -4.57 -8.15
N ALA A 20 10.71 -3.26 -7.95
CA ALA A 20 11.60 -2.72 -6.93
C ALA A 20 11.13 -3.06 -5.51
N CYS A 21 9.81 -3.05 -5.26
CA CYS A 21 9.23 -3.42 -3.98
C CYS A 21 9.51 -4.89 -3.66
N SER A 22 9.23 -5.81 -4.59
CA SER A 22 9.47 -7.23 -4.39
C SER A 22 10.96 -7.54 -4.24
N PHE A 23 11.82 -6.88 -5.00
CA PHE A 23 13.27 -7.05 -4.89
C PHE A 23 13.79 -6.61 -3.52
N GLN A 24 13.31 -5.47 -3.00
CA GLN A 24 13.71 -4.96 -1.69
C GLN A 24 13.36 -5.92 -0.55
N HIS A 25 12.20 -6.60 -0.63
CA HIS A 25 11.69 -7.42 0.46
C HIS A 25 12.00 -8.92 0.33
N GLU A 26 12.21 -9.40 -0.89
CA GLU A 26 12.38 -10.82 -1.18
C GLU A 26 13.69 -11.15 -1.91
N GLY A 27 14.48 -10.13 -2.28
CA GLY A 27 15.72 -10.32 -3.06
C GLY A 27 15.48 -10.81 -4.49
N ALA A 28 14.25 -10.79 -4.99
CA ALA A 28 13.89 -11.27 -6.31
C ALA A 28 12.79 -10.41 -6.93
N PHE A 29 12.79 -10.30 -8.27
CA PHE A 29 11.74 -9.62 -9.01
C PHE A 29 10.52 -10.54 -9.14
N GLN A 30 9.59 -10.43 -8.18
CA GLN A 30 8.35 -11.18 -8.12
C GLN A 30 7.18 -10.23 -7.83
N PRO A 31 6.57 -9.60 -8.83
CA PRO A 31 5.50 -8.61 -8.64
C PRO A 31 4.34 -9.11 -7.76
N SER A 32 4.05 -10.40 -7.79
CA SER A 32 3.03 -11.03 -6.92
C SER A 32 3.33 -10.90 -5.42
N LYS A 33 4.58 -10.63 -5.03
CA LYS A 33 5.02 -10.38 -3.66
C LYS A 33 5.24 -8.90 -3.36
N SER A 34 4.86 -8.04 -4.28
CA SER A 34 4.91 -6.60 -4.07
C SER A 34 3.93 -6.17 -2.98
N ARG A 35 4.22 -5.03 -2.35
CA ARG A 35 3.35 -4.33 -1.38
C ARG A 35 2.79 -3.02 -1.95
N ILE A 36 3.04 -2.78 -3.24
CA ILE A 36 2.43 -1.75 -4.07
C ILE A 36 1.89 -2.44 -5.32
N PHE A 37 0.71 -2.04 -5.79
CA PHE A 37 0.06 -2.61 -6.95
C PHE A 37 -0.33 -1.51 -7.91
N VAL A 38 -0.16 -1.74 -9.21
CA VAL A 38 -0.66 -0.84 -10.26
C VAL A 38 -1.91 -1.48 -10.85
N HIS A 39 -3.03 -0.80 -10.70
CA HIS A 39 -4.28 -1.20 -11.36
C HIS A 39 -4.39 -0.53 -12.70
N ASP A 40 -4.59 -1.33 -13.73
CA ASP A 40 -4.62 -0.91 -15.13
C ASP A 40 -6.08 -0.84 -15.60
N PHE A 41 -6.59 0.37 -15.77
CA PHE A 41 -7.88 0.65 -16.41
C PHE A 41 -7.61 1.02 -17.87
N VAL A 42 -7.38 0.00 -18.69
CA VAL A 42 -6.86 0.15 -20.06
C VAL A 42 -7.85 0.93 -20.93
N ASP A 43 -9.16 0.70 -20.79
CA ASP A 43 -10.19 1.35 -21.58
C ASP A 43 -10.27 2.87 -21.31
N GLU A 44 -9.98 3.29 -20.08
CA GLU A 44 -9.95 4.69 -19.66
C GLU A 44 -8.56 5.32 -19.77
N ALA A 45 -7.54 4.54 -20.14
CA ALA A 45 -6.13 4.94 -20.09
C ALA A 45 -5.68 5.52 -18.74
N VAL A 46 -6.23 4.96 -17.64
CA VAL A 46 -5.90 5.33 -16.28
C VAL A 46 -5.10 4.21 -15.61
N TYR A 47 -4.00 4.56 -14.98
CA TYR A 47 -3.14 3.64 -14.25
C TYR A 47 -2.96 4.13 -12.82
N LEU A 48 -3.41 3.31 -11.88
CA LEU A 48 -3.48 3.70 -10.47
C LEU A 48 -2.52 2.87 -9.61
N PRO A 49 -1.37 3.42 -9.23
CA PRO A 49 -0.52 2.80 -8.22
C PRO A 49 -1.19 2.92 -6.85
N VAL A 50 -1.38 1.80 -6.18
CA VAL A 50 -2.01 1.73 -4.87
C VAL A 50 -1.07 1.05 -3.87
N THR A 51 -0.98 1.62 -2.68
CA THR A 51 -0.21 1.08 -1.56
C THR A 51 -0.98 1.28 -0.25
N CYS A 52 -0.44 0.78 0.87
CA CYS A 52 -1.09 0.95 2.16
C CYS A 52 -1.26 2.43 2.53
N PHE A 53 -2.46 2.81 2.95
CA PHE A 53 -2.79 4.17 3.39
C PHE A 53 -2.45 4.43 4.85
N HIS A 54 -2.02 3.44 5.61
CA HIS A 54 -1.76 3.53 7.05
C HIS A 54 -2.90 4.21 7.83
N CYS A 55 -4.15 3.82 7.51
CA CYS A 55 -5.39 4.43 7.98
C CYS A 55 -5.38 4.76 9.48
N SER A 56 -5.91 5.91 9.90
CA SER A 56 -5.99 6.30 11.31
C SER A 56 -6.86 5.34 12.10
N ASP A 57 -7.99 4.95 11.55
CA ASP A 57 -8.81 3.83 12.01
C ASP A 57 -8.56 2.63 11.08
N ALA A 58 -7.58 1.82 11.44
CA ALA A 58 -7.09 0.72 10.61
C ALA A 58 -7.90 -0.58 10.85
N PRO A 59 -8.87 -0.95 9.99
CA PRO A 59 -9.67 -2.15 10.19
C PRO A 59 -8.84 -3.42 10.23
N CYS A 60 -7.73 -3.47 9.49
CA CYS A 60 -6.80 -4.59 9.48
C CYS A 60 -6.16 -4.82 10.86
N LEU A 61 -5.86 -3.74 11.60
CA LEU A 61 -5.31 -3.80 12.95
C LEU A 61 -6.36 -4.31 13.94
N SER A 62 -7.57 -3.74 13.91
CA SER A 62 -8.67 -4.10 14.81
C SER A 62 -9.13 -5.55 14.64
N ASN A 63 -9.03 -6.10 13.43
CA ASN A 63 -9.44 -7.46 13.12
C ASN A 63 -8.29 -8.50 13.22
N CYS A 64 -7.10 -8.12 13.69
CA CYS A 64 -6.00 -9.06 13.83
C CYS A 64 -6.10 -9.85 15.16
N PRO A 65 -6.39 -11.16 15.15
CA PRO A 65 -6.61 -11.94 16.37
C PRO A 65 -5.34 -12.16 17.20
N THR A 66 -4.18 -12.05 16.57
CA THR A 66 -2.87 -12.24 17.24
C THR A 66 -2.16 -10.94 17.55
N TYR A 67 -2.78 -9.79 17.26
CA TYR A 67 -2.15 -8.47 17.38
C TYR A 67 -0.81 -8.38 16.64
N ALA A 68 -0.69 -9.11 15.53
CA ALA A 68 0.48 -9.06 14.65
C ALA A 68 0.58 -7.72 13.90
N ILE A 69 -0.55 -7.02 13.73
CA ILE A 69 -0.56 -5.71 13.09
C ILE A 69 -0.51 -4.65 14.16
N THR A 70 0.47 -3.77 14.04
CA THR A 70 0.68 -2.70 15.03
C THR A 70 0.87 -1.36 14.33
N ARG A 71 0.59 -0.29 15.08
CA ARG A 71 0.86 1.08 14.66
C ARG A 71 2.08 1.59 15.40
N ASP A 72 3.02 2.13 14.66
CA ASP A 72 4.13 2.88 15.24
C ASP A 72 3.62 4.22 15.77
N ALA A 73 3.92 4.52 17.04
CA ALA A 73 3.39 5.72 17.72
C ALA A 73 4.05 7.03 17.22
N VAL A 74 5.24 6.95 16.63
CA VAL A 74 5.99 8.13 16.16
C VAL A 74 5.67 8.44 14.71
N THR A 75 5.71 7.43 13.87
CA THR A 75 5.53 7.58 12.41
C THR A 75 4.08 7.46 11.98
N GLY A 76 3.21 6.83 12.79
CA GLY A 76 1.84 6.48 12.43
C GLY A 76 1.74 5.27 11.48
N MET A 77 2.86 4.69 11.08
CA MET A 77 2.92 3.57 10.16
C MET A 77 2.23 2.33 10.75
N VAL A 78 1.37 1.69 9.97
CA VAL A 78 0.77 0.39 10.31
C VAL A 78 1.57 -0.69 9.59
N ALA A 79 2.06 -1.68 10.33
CA ALA A 79 2.86 -2.76 9.77
C ALA A 79 2.52 -4.11 10.39
N VAL A 80 2.72 -5.18 9.62
CA VAL A 80 2.58 -6.57 10.07
C VAL A 80 3.90 -7.03 10.66
N ASN A 81 3.84 -7.67 11.82
CA ASN A 81 4.95 -8.41 12.40
C ASN A 81 4.85 -9.88 11.97
N ASP A 82 5.80 -10.33 11.19
CA ASP A 82 5.83 -11.68 10.60
C ASP A 82 5.85 -12.77 11.68
N ASP A 83 6.56 -12.56 12.79
CA ASP A 83 6.71 -13.56 13.87
C ASP A 83 5.40 -13.83 14.63
N LYS A 84 4.48 -12.85 14.63
CA LYS A 84 3.17 -12.95 15.29
C LYS A 84 2.06 -13.33 14.34
N CYS A 85 2.30 -13.24 13.03
CA CYS A 85 1.29 -13.49 12.01
C CYS A 85 1.06 -14.99 11.84
N ILE A 86 -0.18 -15.44 12.02
CA ILE A 86 -0.60 -16.83 11.81
C ILE A 86 -1.19 -17.10 10.42
N GLY A 87 -1.14 -16.13 9.51
CA GLY A 87 -1.64 -16.30 8.15
C GLY A 87 -3.16 -16.43 8.00
N CYS A 88 -3.94 -15.99 8.97
CA CYS A 88 -5.41 -16.17 8.96
C CYS A 88 -6.15 -15.32 7.91
N LYS A 89 -5.48 -14.38 7.25
CA LYS A 89 -5.98 -13.50 6.16
C LYS A 89 -7.15 -12.57 6.56
N MET A 90 -7.52 -12.47 7.84
CA MET A 90 -8.61 -11.59 8.29
C MET A 90 -8.36 -10.11 7.93
N CYS A 91 -7.10 -9.67 7.98
CA CYS A 91 -6.70 -8.32 7.62
C CYS A 91 -6.90 -8.00 6.13
N MET A 92 -6.81 -9.01 5.25
CA MET A 92 -7.08 -8.84 3.81
C MET A 92 -8.56 -8.61 3.56
N VAL A 93 -9.43 -9.37 4.25
CA VAL A 93 -10.89 -9.21 4.17
C VAL A 93 -11.34 -7.88 4.78
N ALA A 94 -10.68 -7.45 5.85
CA ALA A 94 -11.03 -6.22 6.55
C ALA A 94 -10.53 -4.94 5.83
N CYS A 95 -9.60 -5.05 4.89
CA CYS A 95 -9.03 -3.88 4.21
C CYS A 95 -9.99 -3.37 3.12
N PRO A 96 -10.56 -2.16 3.24
CA PRO A 96 -11.50 -1.63 2.26
C PRO A 96 -10.81 -1.28 0.92
N PHE A 97 -9.48 -1.15 0.93
CA PHE A 97 -8.69 -0.78 -0.25
C PHE A 97 -8.00 -1.98 -0.92
N SER A 98 -8.17 -3.20 -0.38
CA SER A 98 -7.57 -4.44 -0.88
C SER A 98 -6.04 -4.39 -1.05
N VAL A 99 -5.35 -3.56 -0.26
CA VAL A 99 -3.89 -3.36 -0.35
C VAL A 99 -3.08 -4.28 0.56
N MET A 100 -3.76 -5.15 1.30
CA MET A 100 -3.11 -6.23 2.05
C MET A 100 -2.87 -7.40 1.11
N SER A 101 -1.63 -7.89 1.04
CA SER A 101 -1.27 -9.08 0.27
C SER A 101 -0.86 -10.24 1.17
N PHE A 102 -0.68 -11.41 0.60
CA PHE A 102 -0.26 -12.61 1.32
C PHE A 102 1.01 -13.19 0.70
N ASN A 103 2.01 -13.41 1.52
CA ASN A 103 3.23 -14.07 1.11
C ASN A 103 3.11 -15.57 1.40
N GLU A 104 2.86 -16.36 0.36
CA GLU A 104 2.71 -17.81 0.51
C GLU A 104 3.99 -18.48 1.01
N GLY A 105 5.16 -18.01 0.59
CA GLY A 105 6.44 -18.58 1.01
C GLY A 105 6.73 -18.42 2.49
N LYS A 106 6.25 -17.35 3.11
CA LYS A 106 6.37 -17.08 4.55
C LYS A 106 5.09 -17.43 5.31
N SER A 107 3.99 -17.69 4.61
CA SER A 107 2.66 -17.91 5.18
C SER A 107 2.16 -16.74 6.05
N VAL A 108 2.49 -15.50 5.69
CA VAL A 108 2.12 -14.30 6.43
C VAL A 108 1.43 -13.28 5.52
N SER A 109 0.55 -12.45 6.11
CA SER A 109 0.03 -11.27 5.44
C SER A 109 1.07 -10.15 5.46
N GLN A 110 1.04 -9.29 4.44
CA GLN A 110 1.99 -8.17 4.33
C GLN A 110 1.29 -6.92 3.80
N ASN A 111 1.83 -5.77 4.17
CA ASN A 111 1.45 -4.46 3.64
C ASN A 111 2.69 -3.59 3.42
N CYS A 112 2.53 -2.44 2.81
CA CYS A 112 3.61 -1.48 2.66
C CYS A 112 4.12 -1.04 4.05
N ASP A 113 5.43 -1.10 4.25
CA ASP A 113 6.15 -0.66 5.45
C ASP A 113 7.01 0.58 5.18
N LEU A 114 6.76 1.26 4.05
CA LEU A 114 7.52 2.43 3.60
C LEU A 114 9.03 2.15 3.47
N CYS A 115 9.43 0.88 3.40
CA CYS A 115 10.83 0.43 3.41
C CYS A 115 11.64 1.08 4.57
N GLY A 116 11.05 1.19 5.75
CA GLY A 116 11.67 1.84 6.90
C GLY A 116 11.92 3.35 6.76
N GLY A 117 11.23 4.02 5.84
CA GLY A 117 11.37 5.46 5.56
C GLY A 117 12.18 5.79 4.30
N ASP A 118 12.57 4.77 3.53
CA ASP A 118 13.35 4.91 2.30
C ASP A 118 12.71 4.14 1.12
N PRO A 119 11.51 4.54 0.63
CA PRO A 119 10.71 3.77 -0.30
C PRO A 119 11.36 3.61 -1.68
N GLN A 120 11.72 2.36 -2.03
CA GLN A 120 12.40 2.04 -3.28
C GLN A 120 11.50 2.23 -4.51
N CYS A 121 10.20 2.02 -4.37
CA CYS A 121 9.23 2.25 -5.44
C CYS A 121 9.17 3.73 -5.88
N VAL A 122 9.37 4.66 -4.94
CA VAL A 122 9.45 6.10 -5.26
C VAL A 122 10.74 6.40 -6.02
N LYS A 123 11.87 5.87 -5.55
CA LYS A 123 13.19 6.10 -6.17
C LYS A 123 13.27 5.61 -7.62
N ILE A 124 12.67 4.46 -7.91
CA ILE A 124 12.70 3.88 -9.25
C ILE A 124 11.70 4.54 -10.20
N CYS A 125 10.74 5.31 -9.70
CA CYS A 125 9.69 5.91 -10.51
C CYS A 125 10.22 7.07 -11.36
N THR A 126 10.65 6.77 -12.58
CA THR A 126 11.21 7.76 -13.53
C THR A 126 10.22 8.83 -13.97
N TYR A 127 8.91 8.54 -13.88
CA TYR A 127 7.83 9.45 -14.25
C TYR A 127 7.34 10.31 -13.07
N SER A 128 7.95 10.17 -11.89
CA SER A 128 7.51 10.86 -10.67
C SER A 128 6.01 10.70 -10.39
N ALA A 129 5.47 9.52 -10.73
CA ALA A 129 4.10 9.15 -10.42
C ALA A 129 3.92 8.74 -8.95
N LEU A 130 5.02 8.52 -8.24
CA LEU A 130 5.05 8.25 -6.80
C LEU A 130 5.90 9.30 -6.10
N GLU A 131 5.43 9.78 -4.97
CA GLU A 131 6.11 10.78 -4.14
C GLU A 131 6.08 10.33 -2.68
N TYR A 132 7.19 10.47 -1.96
CA TYR A 132 7.24 10.24 -0.51
C TYR A 132 7.23 11.57 0.20
N ALA A 133 6.08 11.96 0.70
CA ALA A 133 5.86 13.29 1.26
C ALA A 133 5.20 13.24 2.63
N GLU A 134 5.33 14.35 3.35
CA GLU A 134 4.61 14.59 4.59
C GLU A 134 3.18 15.00 4.25
N VAL A 135 2.22 14.31 4.88
CA VAL A 135 0.80 14.54 4.65
C VAL A 135 0.16 15.01 5.95
N GLU A 136 -0.50 16.16 5.88
CA GLU A 136 -1.29 16.65 7.00
C GLU A 136 -2.51 15.73 7.23
N PRO A 137 -2.94 15.54 8.49
CA PRO A 137 -4.04 14.64 8.82
C PRO A 137 -5.33 14.93 8.04
N ILE A 138 -5.59 16.19 7.74
CA ILE A 138 -6.80 16.61 7.03
C ILE A 138 -6.76 16.22 5.55
N GLU A 139 -5.62 16.35 4.89
CA GLU A 139 -5.44 15.94 3.49
C GLU A 139 -5.57 14.43 3.31
N TRP A 140 -5.11 13.70 4.32
CA TRP A 140 -5.25 12.25 4.38
C TRP A 140 -6.71 11.82 4.53
N MET A 141 -7.49 12.47 5.40
CA MET A 141 -8.94 12.22 5.54
C MET A 141 -9.69 12.47 4.24
N ILE A 142 -9.38 13.54 3.53
CA ILE A 142 -9.98 13.86 2.21
C ILE A 142 -9.66 12.78 1.18
N ARG A 143 -8.47 12.19 1.22
CA ARG A 143 -8.07 11.12 0.29
C ARG A 143 -8.82 9.82 0.56
N VAL A 144 -9.00 9.45 1.83
CA VAL A 144 -9.81 8.28 2.20
C VAL A 144 -11.25 8.48 1.75
N ASP A 145 -11.85 9.65 2.02
CA ASP A 145 -13.21 9.97 1.57
C ASP A 145 -13.36 9.92 0.03
N ARG A 146 -12.34 10.37 -0.71
CA ARG A 146 -12.34 10.27 -2.18
C ARG A 146 -12.16 8.85 -2.71
N ALA A 147 -11.36 8.03 -2.01
CA ALA A 147 -11.15 6.64 -2.40
C ALA A 147 -12.39 5.76 -2.12
N GLU A 148 -13.20 6.13 -1.11
CA GLU A 148 -14.44 5.44 -0.77
C GLU A 148 -15.62 5.83 -1.67
N ARG A 149 -15.52 6.94 -2.42
CA ARG A 149 -16.58 7.36 -3.35
C ARG A 149 -16.47 6.56 -4.64
N PRO A 150 -17.51 5.80 -5.02
CA PRO A 150 -17.54 5.14 -6.31
C PRO A 150 -17.46 6.17 -7.44
N ALA A 151 -16.79 5.83 -8.53
CA ALA A 151 -16.57 6.69 -9.70
C ALA A 151 -17.86 7.17 -10.43
N ALA A 152 -19.03 6.91 -9.88
CA ALA A 152 -20.34 7.18 -10.47
C ALA A 152 -20.83 8.65 -10.36
N ALA A 153 -19.99 9.60 -9.94
CA ALA A 153 -20.38 11.00 -9.77
C ALA A 153 -19.68 11.99 -10.75
N ALA A 154 -19.11 11.49 -11.85
CA ALA A 154 -18.57 12.34 -12.92
C ALA A 154 -19.47 12.22 -14.16
N THR A 155 -20.65 12.84 -14.10
CA THR A 155 -21.47 13.23 -15.25
C THR A 155 -21.49 14.74 -15.37
#